data_ead07560854a40bbfcc8cbac7db68cda
#
_entry.id   ead07560854a40bbfcc8cbac7db68cda
#
_cell.length_a   1.000
_cell.length_b   1.000
_cell.length_c   1.000
_cell.angle_alpha   90.00
_cell.angle_beta   90.00
_cell.angle_gamma   90.00
#
_symmetry.space_group_name_H-M   'P 1'
#
loop_
_entity.id
_entity.type
_entity.pdbx_description
1 polymer ?
#
loop_
_entity_poly.entity_id
_entity_poly.type
_entity_poly.pdbx_seq_one_letter_code
_entity_poly.pdbx_strand_id
1 'polypeptide(L)'
;MKLKNGFVLRDVAGQTVVLPSGSDLDLNMMITLNETGKFLWTQLSEEKQEADLVEALLSEYDVDRETAEAAVAGFVAKLKENGFIEV
;
A
#
# COMPACT_ATOMS: atom_id res chain seq x y z
N MET A 1 3.42 11.83 -1.38
CA MET A 1 3.86 10.71 -0.51
C MET A 1 4.45 9.60 -1.33
N LYS A 2 5.37 8.90 -0.75
CA LYS A 2 6.14 7.86 -1.41
C LYS A 2 6.51 6.80 -0.37
N LEU A 3 6.63 5.54 -0.81
CA LEU A 3 7.07 4.48 0.09
C LEU A 3 8.50 4.73 0.58
N LYS A 4 8.75 4.45 1.85
CA LYS A 4 10.10 4.45 2.38
C LYS A 4 10.85 3.24 1.85
N ASN A 5 12.17 3.38 1.72
CA ASN A 5 13.03 2.26 1.37
C ASN A 5 13.10 1.27 2.55
N GLY A 6 13.37 0.02 2.24
CA GLY A 6 13.59 -0.97 3.27
C GLY A 6 12.44 -1.96 3.45
N PHE A 7 11.48 -1.97 2.53
CA PHE A 7 10.36 -2.91 2.57
C PHE A 7 10.24 -3.67 1.28
N VAL A 8 9.80 -4.90 1.35
CA VAL A 8 9.61 -5.76 0.18
C VAL A 8 8.24 -6.42 0.23
N LEU A 9 7.69 -6.70 -0.96
CA LEU A 9 6.47 -7.50 -1.09
C LEU A 9 6.85 -8.95 -1.28
N ARG A 10 6.13 -9.84 -0.59
CA ARG A 10 6.29 -11.29 -0.75
C ARG A 10 4.93 -11.95 -0.84
N ASP A 11 4.84 -12.97 -1.65
CA ASP A 11 3.64 -13.82 -1.70
C ASP A 11 3.89 -15.04 -0.83
N VAL A 12 3.08 -15.18 0.21
CA VAL A 12 3.19 -16.29 1.17
C VAL A 12 1.83 -16.94 1.28
N ALA A 13 1.75 -18.21 0.92
CA ALA A 13 0.53 -19.02 1.01
C ALA A 13 -0.67 -18.35 0.31
N GLY A 14 -0.44 -17.75 -0.85
CA GLY A 14 -1.50 -17.10 -1.62
C GLY A 14 -1.86 -15.70 -1.16
N GLN A 15 -1.13 -15.17 -0.18
CA GLN A 15 -1.35 -13.80 0.32
C GLN A 15 -0.12 -12.94 0.04
N THR A 16 -0.36 -11.67 -0.22
CA THR A 16 0.71 -10.70 -0.39
C THR A 16 0.98 -10.02 0.95
N VAL A 17 2.23 -10.06 1.39
CA VAL A 17 2.63 -9.43 2.65
C VAL A 17 3.76 -8.45 2.40
N VAL A 18 3.85 -7.43 3.26
CA VAL A 18 4.95 -6.47 3.27
C VAL A 18 5.84 -6.82 4.44
N LEU A 19 7.13 -6.95 4.17
CA LEU A 19 8.13 -7.28 5.19
C LEU A 19 9.27 -6.27 5.13
N PRO A 20 9.90 -5.98 6.28
CA PRO A 20 11.15 -5.21 6.25
C PRO A 20 12.21 -5.98 5.48
N SER A 21 12.98 -5.27 4.65
CA SER A 21 14.14 -5.87 4.00
C SER A 21 15.34 -5.75 4.93
N GLY A 22 16.10 -6.80 5.08
CA GLY A 22 17.27 -6.77 5.94
C GLY A 22 17.34 -7.99 6.83
N SER A 23 18.36 -8.02 7.69
CA SER A 23 18.64 -9.17 8.54
C SER A 23 17.72 -9.27 9.77
N ASP A 24 17.12 -8.16 10.17
CA ASP A 24 16.22 -8.13 11.32
C ASP A 24 14.78 -8.22 10.87
N LEU A 25 14.25 -9.42 10.90
CA LEU A 25 12.86 -9.66 10.52
C LEU A 25 11.97 -9.40 11.73
N ASP A 26 11.29 -8.26 11.70
CA ASP A 26 10.31 -7.92 12.74
C ASP A 26 8.92 -8.27 12.24
N LEU A 27 8.38 -9.39 12.72
CA LEU A 27 7.07 -9.88 12.32
C LEU A 27 5.93 -8.95 12.75
N ASN A 28 6.19 -8.07 13.72
CA ASN A 28 5.20 -7.07 14.14
C ASN A 28 4.99 -5.99 13.09
N MET A 29 5.93 -5.84 12.16
CA MET A 29 5.83 -4.87 11.07
C MET A 29 5.26 -5.48 9.80
N MET A 30 4.95 -6.77 9.81
CA MET A 30 4.37 -7.43 8.66
C MET A 30 2.91 -7.03 8.51
N ILE A 31 2.54 -6.60 7.31
CA ILE A 31 1.13 -6.35 6.99
C ILE A 31 0.73 -7.18 5.78
N THR A 32 -0.52 -7.62 5.78
CA THR A 32 -1.08 -8.38 4.66
C THR A 32 -1.85 -7.41 3.77
N LEU A 33 -1.61 -7.48 2.46
CA LEU A 33 -2.30 -6.65 1.48
C LEU A 33 -3.26 -7.50 0.67
N ASN A 34 -4.48 -6.98 0.49
CA ASN A 34 -5.39 -7.55 -0.48
C ASN A 34 -4.98 -7.07 -1.89
N GLU A 35 -5.71 -7.49 -2.90
CA GLU A 35 -5.40 -7.13 -4.29
C GLU A 35 -5.34 -5.61 -4.49
N THR A 36 -6.31 -4.88 -3.95
CA THR A 36 -6.36 -3.42 -4.03
C THR A 36 -5.16 -2.79 -3.32
N GLY A 37 -4.82 -3.29 -2.14
CA GLY A 37 -3.68 -2.81 -1.38
C GLY A 37 -2.36 -3.02 -2.12
N LYS A 38 -2.21 -4.18 -2.75
CA LYS A 38 -1.03 -4.48 -3.56
C LYS A 38 -0.91 -3.50 -4.74
N PHE A 39 -2.02 -3.23 -5.41
CA PHE A 39 -2.06 -2.28 -6.51
C PHE A 39 -1.63 -0.88 -6.04
N LEU A 40 -2.20 -0.40 -4.94
CA LEU A 40 -1.86 0.92 -4.39
C LEU A 40 -0.41 0.99 -3.93
N TRP A 41 0.09 -0.07 -3.32
CA TRP A 41 1.50 -0.15 -2.91
C TRP A 41 2.42 0.05 -4.13
N THR A 42 2.10 -0.63 -5.23
CA THR A 42 2.88 -0.52 -6.46
C THR A 42 2.85 0.91 -7.01
N GLN A 43 1.71 1.59 -6.93
CA GLN A 43 1.61 2.99 -7.36
C GLN A 43 2.52 3.90 -6.53
N LEU A 44 2.67 3.61 -5.25
CA LEU A 44 3.48 4.43 -4.34
C LEU A 44 4.99 4.19 -4.47
N SER A 45 5.42 3.33 -5.39
CA SER A 45 6.84 3.22 -5.73
C SER A 45 7.35 4.53 -6.33
N GLU A 46 6.44 5.36 -6.83
CA GLU A 46 6.72 6.71 -7.29
C GLU A 46 5.97 7.70 -6.40
N GLU A 47 6.38 8.96 -6.42
CA GLU A 47 5.70 10.02 -5.68
C GLU A 47 4.26 10.19 -6.17
N LYS A 48 3.30 10.02 -5.28
CA LYS A 48 1.87 10.12 -5.59
C LYS A 48 1.12 10.85 -4.50
N GLN A 49 0.06 11.55 -4.88
CA GLN A 49 -0.89 12.14 -3.96
C GLN A 49 -2.06 11.18 -3.77
N GLU A 50 -2.86 11.39 -2.72
CA GLU A 50 -4.06 10.56 -2.53
C GLU A 50 -5.00 10.64 -3.73
N ALA A 51 -5.17 11.82 -4.32
CA ALA A 51 -5.99 12.00 -5.50
C ALA A 51 -5.50 11.14 -6.68
N ASP A 52 -4.18 11.01 -6.84
CA ASP A 52 -3.60 10.17 -7.89
C ASP A 52 -3.94 8.71 -7.67
N LEU A 53 -3.93 8.27 -6.42
CA LEU A 53 -4.27 6.89 -6.07
C LEU A 53 -5.75 6.61 -6.33
N VAL A 54 -6.62 7.56 -6.01
CA VAL A 54 -8.05 7.43 -6.29
C VAL A 54 -8.28 7.30 -7.79
N GLU A 55 -7.66 8.15 -8.59
CA GLU A 55 -7.79 8.09 -10.04
C GLU A 55 -7.26 6.78 -10.61
N ALA A 56 -6.15 6.27 -10.06
CA ALA A 56 -5.60 4.99 -10.48
C ALA A 56 -6.57 3.85 -10.21
N LEU A 57 -7.22 3.85 -9.04
CA LEU A 57 -8.23 2.83 -8.72
C LEU A 57 -9.44 2.91 -9.67
N LEU A 58 -9.90 4.12 -9.97
CA LEU A 58 -11.03 4.30 -10.85
C LEU A 58 -10.72 3.84 -12.28
N SER A 59 -9.47 3.94 -12.71
CA SER A 59 -9.04 3.44 -14.01
C SER A 59 -8.92 1.93 -14.06
N GLU A 60 -8.48 1.32 -12.97
CA GLU A 60 -8.16 -0.12 -12.95
C GLU A 60 -9.35 -0.98 -12.53
N TYR A 61 -10.20 -0.48 -11.65
CA TYR A 61 -11.30 -1.24 -11.08
C TYR A 61 -12.63 -0.56 -11.36
N ASP A 62 -13.68 -1.35 -11.46
CA ASP A 62 -15.05 -0.87 -11.66
C ASP A 62 -15.66 -0.56 -10.29
N VAL A 63 -15.27 0.58 -9.72
CA VAL A 63 -15.76 1.05 -8.42
C VAL A 63 -16.18 2.50 -8.54
N ASP A 64 -17.07 2.95 -7.65
CA ASP A 64 -17.46 4.36 -7.63
C ASP A 64 -16.38 5.19 -6.91
N ARG A 65 -16.44 6.50 -7.10
CA ARG A 65 -15.45 7.41 -6.51
C ARG A 65 -15.46 7.36 -4.99
N GLU A 66 -16.62 7.31 -4.38
CA GLU A 66 -16.76 7.27 -2.93
C GLU A 66 -16.06 6.03 -2.34
N THR A 67 -16.25 4.87 -2.97
CA THR A 67 -15.60 3.64 -2.56
C THR A 67 -14.08 3.73 -2.74
N ALA A 68 -13.64 4.29 -3.88
CA ALA A 68 -12.22 4.45 -4.15
C ALA A 68 -11.56 5.40 -3.14
N GLU A 69 -12.21 6.52 -2.83
CA GLU A 69 -11.69 7.47 -1.85
C GLU A 69 -11.58 6.86 -0.46
N ALA A 70 -12.58 6.11 -0.04
CA ALA A 70 -12.56 5.43 1.25
C ALA A 70 -11.44 4.38 1.32
N ALA A 71 -11.26 3.61 0.25
CA ALA A 71 -10.22 2.60 0.19
C ALA A 71 -8.82 3.23 0.26
N VAL A 72 -8.61 4.30 -0.48
CA VAL A 72 -7.32 5.01 -0.48
C VAL A 72 -7.04 5.64 0.89
N ALA A 73 -8.04 6.31 1.48
CA ALA A 73 -7.87 6.95 2.78
C ALA A 73 -7.50 5.93 3.86
N GLY A 74 -8.19 4.79 3.90
CA GLY A 74 -7.91 3.73 4.86
C GLY A 74 -6.53 3.12 4.65
N PHE A 75 -6.14 2.89 3.41
CA PHE A 75 -4.84 2.32 3.07
C PHE A 75 -3.71 3.27 3.48
N VAL A 76 -3.83 4.54 3.11
CA VAL A 76 -2.82 5.56 3.43
C VAL A 76 -2.67 5.72 4.94
N ALA A 77 -3.80 5.76 5.67
CA ALA A 77 -3.76 5.85 7.13
C ALA A 77 -3.01 4.67 7.74
N LYS A 78 -3.26 3.46 7.24
CA LYS A 78 -2.56 2.26 7.70
C LYS A 78 -1.06 2.34 7.45
N LEU A 79 -0.67 2.81 6.26
CA LEU A 79 0.75 2.97 5.95
C LEU A 79 1.43 4.01 6.81
N LYS A 80 0.76 5.12 7.08
CA LYS A 80 1.29 6.17 7.96
C LYS A 80 1.46 5.66 9.38
N GLU A 81 0.48 4.94 9.89
CA GLU A 81 0.50 4.36 11.23
C GLU A 81 1.68 3.42 11.42
N ASN A 82 2.00 2.65 10.39
CA ASN A 82 3.07 1.66 10.43
C ASN A 82 4.42 2.22 9.95
N GLY A 83 4.46 3.47 9.51
CA GLY A 83 5.71 4.09 9.10
C GLY A 83 6.24 3.63 7.76
N PHE A 84 5.37 3.20 6.85
CA PHE A 84 5.81 2.71 5.54
C PHE A 84 5.95 3.79 4.47
N ILE A 85 5.41 4.98 4.70
CA ILE A 85 5.48 6.06 3.70
C ILE A 85 6.11 7.32 4.28
N GLU A 86 6.71 8.08 3.39
CA GLU A 86 7.22 9.42 3.68
C GLU A 86 6.15 10.44 3.30
N VAL A 87 5.97 11.42 4.14
CA VAL A 87 4.98 12.47 3.93
C VAL A 87 5.69 13.76 3.54
#